data_3e44baa9dc078f7f3305bf9442cc8dc5
#
_entry.id   3e44baa9dc078f7f3305bf9442cc8dc5
#
_cell.length_a   1.000
_cell.length_b   1.000
_cell.length_c   1.000
_cell.angle_alpha   90.00
_cell.angle_beta   90.00
_cell.angle_gamma   90.00
#
_symmetry.space_group_name_H-M   'P 1'
#
loop_
_entity.id
_entity.type
_entity.pdbx_description
1 polymer ?
#
loop_
_entity_poly.entity_id
_entity_poly.type
_entity_poly.pdbx_seq_one_letter_code
_entity_poly.pdbx_strand_id
1 'polypeptide(L)'
;MELLGLSNDCWDGISTSGEAGISAISELHHPTGFLGTREDRAILEGRGLAFVEEAFDEIAVTGLDDERDRIEDYESQLTAFAKRQVLFHCFNPDRIVIQGGVPELCAGALADAYTAMGGPVAWYGKPYPGIYRHALGLAGNPAKESVLAVGDSLVTDMLGAARQGYDAIFVQGGIHAGEEFPAGFATEFGLGPWQPIAVIAAL
;
A
#
# COMPACT_ATOMS: atom_id res chain seq x y z
N MET A 1 -15.96 -11.01 0.60
CA MET A 1 -15.50 -12.05 -0.36
C MET A 1 -16.68 -12.85 -0.93
N GLU A 2 -17.69 -13.25 -0.14
CA GLU A 2 -18.89 -13.94 -0.65
C GLU A 2 -19.64 -13.13 -1.74
N LEU A 3 -19.72 -11.81 -1.62
CA LEU A 3 -20.28 -10.93 -2.64
C LEU A 3 -19.53 -10.95 -3.98
N LEU A 4 -18.26 -11.41 -3.96
CA LEU A 4 -17.43 -11.60 -5.15
C LEU A 4 -17.40 -13.05 -5.62
N GLY A 5 -18.26 -13.91 -5.06
CA GLY A 5 -18.37 -15.31 -5.42
C GLY A 5 -17.23 -16.22 -4.91
N LEU A 6 -16.39 -15.72 -3.99
CA LEU A 6 -15.34 -16.50 -3.36
C LEU A 6 -15.85 -17.13 -2.06
N SER A 7 -15.81 -18.47 -2.00
CA SER A 7 -16.09 -19.22 -0.78
C SER A 7 -15.04 -18.90 0.29
N ASN A 8 -15.45 -18.93 1.56
CA ASN A 8 -14.54 -18.75 2.69
C ASN A 8 -13.49 -19.89 2.80
N ASP A 9 -13.71 -21.00 2.12
CA ASP A 9 -12.76 -22.13 2.08
C ASP A 9 -11.60 -21.90 1.10
N CYS A 10 -11.63 -20.81 0.31
CA CYS A 10 -10.62 -20.51 -0.71
C CYS A 10 -9.47 -19.64 -0.19
N TRP A 11 -9.54 -19.15 1.06
CA TRP A 11 -8.54 -18.25 1.64
C TRP A 11 -8.49 -18.39 3.16
N ASP A 12 -7.31 -18.20 3.76
CA ASP A 12 -7.06 -18.29 5.20
C ASP A 12 -7.01 -16.92 5.87
N GLY A 13 -6.71 -15.87 5.10
CA GLY A 13 -6.63 -14.51 5.61
C GLY A 13 -6.67 -13.47 4.50
N ILE A 14 -7.03 -12.23 4.87
CA ILE A 14 -7.05 -11.07 3.98
C ILE A 14 -6.09 -10.02 4.53
N SER A 15 -5.17 -9.57 3.69
CA SER A 15 -4.26 -8.48 3.99
C SER A 15 -4.47 -7.36 2.96
N THR A 16 -4.90 -6.21 3.43
CA THR A 16 -5.00 -4.98 2.62
C THR A 16 -3.99 -3.95 3.10
N SER A 17 -3.73 -2.95 2.29
CA SER A 17 -2.87 -1.82 2.70
C SER A 17 -3.42 -1.10 3.93
N GLY A 18 -4.75 -0.94 4.01
CA GLY A 18 -5.44 -0.37 5.16
C GLY A 18 -5.23 -1.21 6.43
N GLU A 19 -5.44 -2.54 6.37
CA GLU A 19 -5.21 -3.43 7.52
C GLU A 19 -3.74 -3.43 7.98
N ALA A 20 -2.79 -3.41 7.04
CA ALA A 20 -1.38 -3.31 7.36
C ALA A 20 -1.02 -1.97 8.05
N GLY A 21 -1.63 -0.87 7.61
CA GLY A 21 -1.48 0.44 8.25
C GLY A 21 -2.12 0.50 9.64
N ILE A 22 -3.35 -0.02 9.80
CA ILE A 22 -4.03 -0.13 11.09
C ILE A 22 -3.18 -0.92 12.08
N SER A 23 -2.69 -2.10 11.68
CA SER A 23 -1.84 -2.93 12.53
C SER A 23 -0.59 -2.17 13.01
N ALA A 24 0.09 -1.49 12.07
CA ALA A 24 1.30 -0.73 12.38
C ALA A 24 1.04 0.42 13.35
N ILE A 25 -0.05 1.19 13.16
CA ILE A 25 -0.39 2.31 14.05
C ILE A 25 -0.91 1.83 15.41
N SER A 26 -1.65 0.71 15.45
CA SER A 26 -2.13 0.14 16.72
C SER A 26 -1.00 -0.26 17.68
N GLU A 27 0.19 -0.50 17.17
CA GLU A 27 1.39 -0.82 17.95
C GLU A 27 2.09 0.44 18.51
N LEU A 28 1.71 1.63 18.03
CA LEU A 28 2.26 2.89 18.52
C LEU A 28 1.64 3.25 19.88
N HIS A 29 2.47 3.73 20.78
CA HIS A 29 2.06 4.14 22.13
C HIS A 29 2.15 5.65 22.34
N HIS A 30 2.05 6.42 21.24
CA HIS A 30 2.11 7.90 21.25
C HIS A 30 1.03 8.49 20.33
N PRO A 31 0.72 9.80 20.50
CA PRO A 31 -0.29 10.47 19.72
C PRO A 31 0.01 10.41 18.21
N THR A 32 -1.00 10.08 17.41
CA THR A 32 -0.93 10.01 15.95
C THR A 32 -1.92 11.00 15.35
N GLY A 33 -1.50 11.78 14.35
CA GLY A 33 -2.37 12.65 13.57
C GLY A 33 -3.20 11.86 12.54
N PHE A 34 -4.12 12.55 11.88
CA PHE A 34 -4.92 11.96 10.80
C PHE A 34 -5.05 12.91 9.61
N LEU A 35 -4.98 12.37 8.39
CA LEU A 35 -5.29 13.06 7.15
C LEU A 35 -6.06 12.11 6.22
N GLY A 36 -7.26 12.51 5.84
CA GLY A 36 -8.20 11.75 5.02
C GLY A 36 -9.62 12.25 5.23
N THR A 37 -10.60 11.52 4.70
CA THR A 37 -12.00 11.87 4.82
C THR A 37 -12.52 11.64 6.25
N ARG A 38 -13.63 12.30 6.59
CA ARG A 38 -14.32 12.07 7.89
C ARG A 38 -14.84 10.64 8.01
N GLU A 39 -15.23 10.04 6.87
CA GLU A 39 -15.69 8.65 6.83
C GLU A 39 -14.54 7.69 7.15
N ASP A 40 -13.38 7.85 6.53
CA ASP A 40 -12.19 7.05 6.84
C ASP A 40 -11.79 7.18 8.30
N ARG A 41 -11.79 8.41 8.84
CA ARG A 41 -11.49 8.64 10.26
C ARG A 41 -12.44 7.84 11.16
N ALA A 42 -13.74 7.91 10.90
CA ALA A 42 -14.76 7.20 11.69
C ALA A 42 -14.57 5.68 11.61
N ILE A 43 -14.21 5.15 10.43
CA ILE A 43 -13.89 3.72 10.24
C ILE A 43 -12.69 3.33 11.10
N LEU A 44 -11.61 4.11 11.06
CA LEU A 44 -10.38 3.81 11.82
C LEU A 44 -10.58 3.94 13.33
N GLU A 45 -11.33 4.95 13.79
CA GLU A 45 -11.72 5.10 15.20
C GLU A 45 -12.60 3.92 15.66
N GLY A 46 -13.51 3.45 14.81
CA GLY A 46 -14.31 2.24 15.04
C GLY A 46 -13.46 0.95 15.14
N ARG A 47 -12.23 0.97 14.61
CA ARG A 47 -11.23 -0.09 14.72
C ARG A 47 -10.29 0.08 15.93
N GLY A 48 -10.58 1.06 16.80
CA GLY A 48 -9.85 1.30 18.05
C GLY A 48 -8.66 2.24 17.94
N LEU A 49 -8.44 2.90 16.80
CA LEU A 49 -7.44 3.95 16.68
C LEU A 49 -7.95 5.25 17.28
N ALA A 50 -7.04 6.07 17.81
CA ALA A 50 -7.35 7.40 18.33
C ALA A 50 -6.41 8.42 17.71
N PHE A 51 -6.97 9.54 17.25
CA PHE A 51 -6.22 10.58 16.57
C PHE A 51 -6.25 11.90 17.32
N VAL A 52 -5.16 12.66 17.20
CA VAL A 52 -5.03 14.02 17.76
C VAL A 52 -4.87 15.03 16.63
N GLU A 53 -5.30 16.28 16.90
CA GLU A 53 -5.20 17.36 15.92
C GLU A 53 -3.83 18.05 15.95
N GLU A 54 -3.14 18.01 17.08
CA GLU A 54 -1.87 18.69 17.30
C GLU A 54 -0.89 17.81 18.08
N ALA A 55 0.38 18.21 18.11
CA ALA A 55 1.43 17.57 18.90
C ALA A 55 1.65 16.09 18.60
N PHE A 56 1.72 15.73 17.31
CA PHE A 56 2.08 14.40 16.82
C PHE A 56 3.38 14.44 16.00
N ASP A 57 4.09 13.33 15.97
CA ASP A 57 5.27 13.09 15.15
C ASP A 57 5.03 12.04 14.06
N GLU A 58 3.87 11.41 14.08
CA GLU A 58 3.40 10.47 13.07
C GLU A 58 1.96 10.76 12.67
N ILE A 59 1.61 10.51 11.41
CA ILE A 59 0.28 10.81 10.86
C ILE A 59 -0.22 9.67 9.98
N ALA A 60 -1.44 9.17 10.25
CA ALA A 60 -2.16 8.24 9.39
C ALA A 60 -2.76 8.98 8.19
N VAL A 61 -2.51 8.49 6.98
CA VAL A 61 -2.99 9.12 5.76
C VAL A 61 -3.70 8.11 4.88
N THR A 62 -5.00 8.29 4.73
CA THR A 62 -5.88 7.45 3.92
C THR A 62 -6.15 8.03 2.55
N GLY A 63 -6.10 9.35 2.41
CA GLY A 63 -6.39 10.07 1.17
C GLY A 63 -6.39 11.57 1.37
N LEU A 64 -6.97 12.28 0.40
CA LEU A 64 -7.31 13.67 0.52
C LEU A 64 -8.51 13.81 1.48
N ASP A 65 -8.70 14.98 2.08
CA ASP A 65 -9.85 15.25 2.92
C ASP A 65 -11.10 15.70 2.12
N ASP A 66 -12.23 15.89 2.81
CA ASP A 66 -13.51 16.24 2.17
C ASP A 66 -13.56 17.68 1.60
N GLU A 67 -12.54 18.49 1.85
CA GLU A 67 -12.57 19.93 1.54
C GLU A 67 -11.57 20.30 0.43
N ARG A 68 -10.56 19.46 0.20
CA ARG A 68 -9.46 19.73 -0.73
C ARG A 68 -9.28 18.56 -1.68
N ASP A 69 -9.32 18.82 -2.98
CA ASP A 69 -9.25 17.81 -4.05
C ASP A 69 -7.96 17.88 -4.89
N ARG A 70 -7.05 18.79 -4.54
CA ARG A 70 -5.80 19.03 -5.27
C ARG A 70 -4.60 18.94 -4.35
N ILE A 71 -3.50 18.35 -4.85
CA ILE A 71 -2.25 18.21 -4.06
C ILE A 71 -1.68 19.57 -3.64
N GLU A 72 -1.80 20.58 -4.50
CA GLU A 72 -1.30 21.93 -4.23
C GLU A 72 -1.94 22.56 -2.99
N ASP A 73 -3.17 22.19 -2.66
CA ASP A 73 -3.88 22.73 -1.48
C ASP A 73 -3.26 22.23 -0.16
N TYR A 74 -2.44 21.19 -0.22
CA TYR A 74 -1.72 20.61 0.93
C TYR A 74 -0.27 21.12 1.06
N GLU A 75 0.26 21.90 0.11
CA GLU A 75 1.69 22.26 0.05
C GLU A 75 2.19 22.89 1.36
N SER A 76 1.44 23.82 1.91
CA SER A 76 1.80 24.47 3.18
C SER A 76 1.86 23.50 4.35
N GLN A 77 0.86 22.62 4.46
CA GLN A 77 0.75 21.60 5.50
C GLN A 77 1.87 20.56 5.38
N LEU A 78 2.09 20.02 4.17
CA LEU A 78 3.14 19.05 3.90
C LEU A 78 4.53 19.64 4.14
N THR A 79 4.76 20.91 3.77
CA THR A 79 6.00 21.62 4.07
C THR A 79 6.24 21.74 5.57
N ALA A 80 5.20 22.06 6.36
CA ALA A 80 5.31 22.14 7.81
C ALA A 80 5.62 20.76 8.43
N PHE A 81 5.01 19.70 7.93
CA PHE A 81 5.29 18.33 8.36
C PHE A 81 6.71 17.89 7.98
N ALA A 82 7.18 18.19 6.76
CA ALA A 82 8.52 17.86 6.31
C ALA A 82 9.61 18.52 7.16
N LYS A 83 9.42 19.79 7.56
CA LYS A 83 10.32 20.50 8.48
C LYS A 83 10.42 19.83 9.85
N ARG A 84 9.35 19.24 10.33
CA ARG A 84 9.28 18.49 11.58
C ARG A 84 9.66 17.02 11.43
N GLN A 85 9.87 16.53 10.19
CA GLN A 85 10.11 15.11 9.89
C GLN A 85 8.99 14.20 10.42
N VAL A 86 7.73 14.63 10.30
CA VAL A 86 6.56 13.83 10.69
C VAL A 86 6.52 12.57 9.84
N LEU A 87 6.47 11.38 10.46
CA LEU A 87 6.37 10.13 9.71
C LEU A 87 4.95 9.96 9.13
N PHE A 88 4.89 9.88 7.82
CA PHE A 88 3.65 9.77 7.04
C PHE A 88 3.32 8.28 6.81
N HIS A 89 2.28 7.76 7.43
CA HIS A 89 1.81 6.40 7.23
C HIS A 89 0.81 6.37 6.07
N CYS A 90 1.28 6.00 4.88
CA CYS A 90 0.46 5.94 3.66
C CYS A 90 -0.32 4.62 3.60
N PHE A 91 -1.63 4.67 3.88
CA PHE A 91 -2.52 3.50 3.93
C PHE A 91 -2.98 3.05 2.54
N ASN A 92 -2.92 3.94 1.54
CA ASN A 92 -3.27 3.62 0.17
C ASN A 92 -2.15 4.11 -0.77
N PRO A 93 -1.29 3.20 -1.31
CA PRO A 93 -0.17 3.59 -2.17
C PRO A 93 -0.58 4.02 -3.58
N ASP A 94 -1.84 3.82 -3.96
CA ASP A 94 -2.35 4.27 -5.26
C ASP A 94 -2.29 5.79 -5.37
N ARG A 95 -1.97 6.29 -6.57
CA ARG A 95 -1.93 7.72 -6.85
C ARG A 95 -3.28 8.22 -7.30
N ILE A 96 -3.96 7.42 -8.10
CA ILE A 96 -5.27 7.72 -8.69
C ILE A 96 -6.09 6.43 -8.72
N VAL A 97 -7.37 6.53 -8.41
CA VAL A 97 -8.37 5.49 -8.66
C VAL A 97 -9.45 6.05 -9.59
N ILE A 98 -10.16 5.16 -10.27
CA ILE A 98 -11.34 5.56 -11.07
C ILE A 98 -12.59 5.15 -10.29
N GLN A 99 -13.30 6.13 -9.80
CA GLN A 99 -14.56 5.92 -9.08
C GLN A 99 -15.71 6.52 -9.87
N GLY A 100 -16.69 5.71 -10.25
CA GLY A 100 -17.81 6.18 -11.08
C GLY A 100 -17.41 6.77 -12.43
N GLY A 101 -16.24 6.40 -12.97
CA GLY A 101 -15.70 6.97 -14.21
C GLY A 101 -14.92 8.28 -14.04
N VAL A 102 -14.75 8.76 -12.82
CA VAL A 102 -14.00 9.97 -12.47
C VAL A 102 -12.67 9.57 -11.84
N PRO A 103 -11.52 10.14 -12.27
CA PRO A 103 -10.25 9.94 -11.59
C PRO A 103 -10.22 10.72 -10.27
N GLU A 104 -9.88 10.04 -9.19
CA GLU A 104 -9.73 10.62 -7.86
C GLU A 104 -8.31 10.37 -7.34
N LEU A 105 -7.72 11.41 -6.75
CA LEU A 105 -6.40 11.32 -6.13
C LEU A 105 -6.47 10.54 -4.82
N CYS A 106 -5.45 9.72 -4.60
CA CYS A 106 -5.33 8.89 -3.41
C CYS A 106 -4.16 9.33 -2.51
N ALA A 107 -4.02 8.68 -1.35
CA ALA A 107 -2.94 8.96 -0.39
C ALA A 107 -1.54 8.84 -0.99
N GLY A 108 -1.34 7.95 -1.97
CA GLY A 108 -0.05 7.82 -2.66
C GLY A 108 0.39 9.08 -3.39
N ALA A 109 -0.53 9.88 -3.94
CA ALA A 109 -0.20 11.16 -4.55
C ALA A 109 0.29 12.19 -3.51
N LEU A 110 -0.35 12.25 -2.33
CA LEU A 110 0.11 13.08 -1.20
C LEU A 110 1.48 12.61 -0.69
N ALA A 111 1.67 11.29 -0.58
CA ALA A 111 2.92 10.70 -0.10
C ALA A 111 4.10 10.96 -1.05
N ASP A 112 3.87 10.93 -2.37
CA ASP A 112 4.88 11.31 -3.37
C ASP A 112 5.26 12.79 -3.25
N ALA A 113 4.28 13.70 -3.14
CA ALA A 113 4.52 15.12 -2.92
C ALA A 113 5.30 15.37 -1.62
N TYR A 114 4.92 14.67 -0.53
CA TYR A 114 5.59 14.75 0.74
C TYR A 114 7.04 14.25 0.69
N THR A 115 7.27 13.13 0.01
CA THR A 115 8.62 12.59 -0.23
C THR A 115 9.50 13.56 -1.02
N ALA A 116 8.93 14.24 -2.05
CA ALA A 116 9.64 15.24 -2.83
C ALA A 116 10.07 16.45 -1.99
N MET A 117 9.36 16.75 -0.89
CA MET A 117 9.73 17.77 0.10
C MET A 117 10.72 17.27 1.17
N GLY A 118 11.18 16.02 1.08
CA GLY A 118 12.12 15.40 2.04
C GLY A 118 11.45 14.81 3.29
N GLY A 119 10.13 14.64 3.28
CA GLY A 119 9.38 14.02 4.36
C GLY A 119 9.49 12.48 4.36
N PRO A 120 9.57 11.83 5.54
CA PRO A 120 9.63 10.37 5.64
C PRO A 120 8.25 9.73 5.44
N VAL A 121 8.19 8.63 4.66
CA VAL A 121 6.94 7.90 4.39
C VAL A 121 7.11 6.41 4.68
N ALA A 122 6.19 5.86 5.46
CA ALA A 122 5.96 4.42 5.62
C ALA A 122 4.80 3.99 4.71
N TRP A 123 5.07 3.06 3.78
CA TRP A 123 4.12 2.58 2.79
C TRP A 123 3.59 1.20 3.16
N TYR A 124 2.27 1.00 3.09
CA TYR A 124 1.63 -0.26 3.51
C TYR A 124 1.06 -1.11 2.39
N GLY A 125 0.97 -0.61 1.15
CA GLY A 125 0.55 -1.39 -0.02
C GLY A 125 1.73 -1.99 -0.81
N LYS A 126 1.41 -2.86 -1.77
CA LYS A 126 2.40 -3.38 -2.72
C LYS A 126 2.99 -2.23 -3.55
N PRO A 127 4.27 -2.23 -3.87
CA PRO A 127 5.31 -3.26 -3.66
C PRO A 127 6.13 -3.09 -2.37
N TYR A 128 5.63 -2.38 -1.39
CA TYR A 128 6.36 -2.00 -0.18
C TYR A 128 6.31 -3.08 0.91
N PRO A 129 7.31 -3.15 1.81
CA PRO A 129 7.44 -4.25 2.75
C PRO A 129 6.33 -4.34 3.81
N GLY A 130 5.60 -3.24 4.08
CA GLY A 130 4.55 -3.19 5.10
C GLY A 130 3.45 -4.24 4.90
N ILE A 131 2.93 -4.35 3.67
CA ILE A 131 1.88 -5.31 3.32
C ILE A 131 2.35 -6.76 3.47
N TYR A 132 3.61 -7.05 3.11
CA TYR A 132 4.17 -8.40 3.21
C TYR A 132 4.37 -8.81 4.67
N ARG A 133 4.87 -7.92 5.53
CA ARG A 133 4.97 -8.18 6.99
C ARG A 133 3.61 -8.51 7.58
N HIS A 134 2.58 -7.74 7.25
CA HIS A 134 1.23 -7.97 7.73
C HIS A 134 0.69 -9.33 7.22
N ALA A 135 0.79 -9.61 5.92
CA ALA A 135 0.32 -10.86 5.34
C ALA A 135 1.03 -12.08 5.93
N LEU A 136 2.35 -12.02 6.09
CA LEU A 136 3.13 -13.10 6.70
C LEU A 136 2.79 -13.29 8.18
N GLY A 137 2.52 -12.21 8.92
CA GLY A 137 2.04 -12.28 10.30
C GLY A 137 0.73 -13.07 10.40
N LEU A 138 -0.23 -12.81 9.51
CA LEU A 138 -1.48 -13.59 9.43
C LEU A 138 -1.24 -15.07 9.12
N ALA A 139 -0.23 -15.37 8.31
CA ALA A 139 0.14 -16.74 7.93
C ALA A 139 1.07 -17.44 8.95
N GLY A 140 1.33 -16.85 10.13
CA GLY A 140 2.19 -17.43 11.16
C GLY A 140 3.69 -17.32 10.85
N ASN A 141 4.09 -16.35 10.04
CA ASN A 141 5.48 -16.06 9.64
C ASN A 141 6.20 -17.29 9.06
N PRO A 142 5.72 -17.84 7.94
CA PRO A 142 6.36 -19.00 7.30
C PRO A 142 7.78 -18.66 6.85
N ALA A 143 8.60 -19.70 6.65
CA ALA A 143 9.92 -19.52 6.06
C ALA A 143 9.79 -18.92 4.64
N LYS A 144 10.73 -18.06 4.27
CA LYS A 144 10.72 -17.32 3.00
C LYS A 144 10.55 -18.24 1.79
N GLU A 145 11.19 -19.40 1.81
CA GLU A 145 11.18 -20.41 0.78
C GLU A 145 9.81 -21.11 0.61
N SER A 146 8.91 -20.89 1.58
CA SER A 146 7.53 -21.40 1.56
C SER A 146 6.54 -20.34 1.05
N VAL A 147 7.01 -19.17 0.65
CA VAL A 147 6.17 -18.05 0.19
C VAL A 147 6.18 -18.01 -1.32
N LEU A 148 5.00 -18.08 -1.92
CA LEU A 148 4.78 -17.91 -3.35
C LEU A 148 3.84 -16.73 -3.58
N ALA A 149 4.33 -15.69 -4.26
CA ALA A 149 3.49 -14.59 -4.72
C ALA A 149 2.80 -14.96 -6.04
N VAL A 150 1.54 -14.58 -6.21
CA VAL A 150 0.80 -14.75 -7.47
C VAL A 150 0.12 -13.42 -7.78
N GLY A 151 0.32 -12.90 -8.99
CA GLY A 151 -0.28 -11.62 -9.36
C GLY A 151 -0.04 -11.26 -10.82
N ASP A 152 -0.72 -10.18 -11.26
CA ASP A 152 -0.78 -9.74 -12.65
C ASP A 152 -0.11 -8.38 -12.89
N SER A 153 0.31 -7.69 -11.84
CA SER A 153 0.93 -6.37 -11.96
C SER A 153 2.45 -6.42 -11.85
N LEU A 154 3.13 -5.89 -12.86
CA LEU A 154 4.59 -5.78 -12.87
C LEU A 154 5.11 -4.87 -11.75
N VAL A 155 4.47 -3.71 -11.56
CA VAL A 155 4.96 -2.64 -10.65
C VAL A 155 4.51 -2.81 -9.19
N THR A 156 3.58 -3.71 -8.92
CA THR A 156 3.12 -3.99 -7.56
C THR A 156 3.42 -5.43 -7.13
N ASP A 157 2.85 -6.42 -7.80
CA ASP A 157 2.99 -7.83 -7.41
C ASP A 157 4.39 -8.36 -7.67
N MET A 158 4.87 -8.25 -8.91
CA MET A 158 6.18 -8.79 -9.30
C MET A 158 7.32 -8.00 -8.67
N LEU A 159 7.24 -6.66 -8.71
CA LEU A 159 8.23 -5.80 -8.05
C LEU A 159 8.27 -6.04 -6.55
N GLY A 160 7.12 -6.22 -5.93
CA GLY A 160 7.03 -6.50 -4.52
C GLY A 160 7.63 -7.85 -4.15
N ALA A 161 7.28 -8.92 -4.86
CA ALA A 161 7.86 -10.25 -4.67
C ALA A 161 9.39 -10.22 -4.84
N ALA A 162 9.86 -9.57 -5.92
CA ALA A 162 11.30 -9.44 -6.20
C ALA A 162 12.04 -8.69 -5.08
N ARG A 163 11.51 -7.59 -4.57
CA ARG A 163 12.11 -6.81 -3.47
C ARG A 163 12.16 -7.58 -2.16
N GLN A 164 11.17 -8.42 -1.88
CA GLN A 164 11.17 -9.31 -0.72
C GLN A 164 11.98 -10.59 -1.00
N GLY A 165 12.32 -10.85 -2.27
CA GLY A 165 13.03 -12.03 -2.74
C GLY A 165 12.20 -13.30 -2.60
N TYR A 166 10.88 -13.21 -2.84
CA TYR A 166 9.98 -14.36 -2.91
C TYR A 166 9.94 -14.91 -4.32
N ASP A 167 9.62 -16.20 -4.43
CA ASP A 167 9.19 -16.79 -5.68
C ASP A 167 7.84 -16.20 -6.10
N ALA A 168 7.64 -16.08 -7.42
CA ALA A 168 6.38 -15.53 -7.92
C ALA A 168 5.91 -16.24 -9.20
N ILE A 169 4.59 -16.24 -9.39
CA ILE A 169 3.93 -16.58 -10.64
C ILE A 169 3.32 -15.30 -11.22
N PHE A 170 3.70 -14.99 -12.46
CA PHE A 170 3.09 -13.88 -13.19
C PHE A 170 1.86 -14.36 -13.96
N VAL A 171 0.72 -13.68 -13.76
CA VAL A 171 -0.56 -14.01 -14.39
C VAL A 171 -0.83 -13.02 -15.53
N GLN A 172 -0.84 -13.52 -16.77
CA GLN A 172 -1.05 -12.70 -17.97
C GLN A 172 -2.52 -12.32 -18.22
N GLY A 173 -3.46 -12.90 -17.48
CA GLY A 173 -4.90 -12.68 -17.66
C GLY A 173 -5.46 -11.40 -17.08
N GLY A 174 -4.64 -10.61 -16.33
CA GLY A 174 -5.04 -9.36 -15.66
C GLY A 174 -4.78 -8.10 -16.48
N ILE A 175 -4.22 -7.09 -15.84
CA ILE A 175 -3.94 -5.77 -16.46
C ILE A 175 -2.90 -5.81 -17.59
N HIS A 176 -2.08 -6.87 -17.65
CA HIS A 176 -1.09 -7.13 -18.72
C HIS A 176 -1.53 -8.29 -19.63
N ALA A 177 -2.82 -8.39 -19.93
CA ALA A 177 -3.36 -9.49 -20.72
C ALA A 177 -2.66 -9.63 -22.09
N GLY A 178 -2.05 -10.79 -22.32
CA GLY A 178 -1.35 -11.12 -23.58
C GLY A 178 0.07 -10.54 -23.68
N GLU A 179 0.57 -9.86 -22.66
CA GLU A 179 1.96 -9.38 -22.63
C GLU A 179 2.89 -10.47 -22.08
N GLU A 180 4.09 -10.57 -22.68
CA GLU A 180 5.15 -11.43 -22.13
C GLU A 180 5.80 -10.73 -20.92
N PHE A 181 6.30 -11.53 -19.96
CA PHE A 181 7.07 -10.97 -18.85
C PHE A 181 8.35 -10.32 -19.38
N PRO A 182 8.62 -9.03 -19.06
CA PRO A 182 9.73 -8.28 -19.65
C PRO A 182 11.09 -8.85 -19.24
N ALA A 183 11.92 -9.25 -20.23
CA ALA A 183 13.26 -9.79 -19.99
C ALA A 183 14.18 -8.79 -19.24
N GLY A 184 13.93 -7.47 -19.36
CA GLY A 184 14.67 -6.40 -18.70
C GLY A 184 14.15 -6.00 -17.32
N PHE A 185 13.10 -6.64 -16.80
CA PHE A 185 12.41 -6.24 -15.57
C PHE A 185 13.35 -6.00 -14.39
N ALA A 186 14.21 -6.95 -14.06
CA ALA A 186 15.13 -6.81 -12.93
C ALA A 186 16.09 -5.62 -13.10
N THR A 187 16.58 -5.39 -14.31
CA THR A 187 17.48 -4.26 -14.64
C THR A 187 16.76 -2.93 -14.53
N GLU A 188 15.54 -2.84 -15.04
CA GLU A 188 14.70 -1.63 -15.01
C GLU A 188 14.46 -1.13 -13.58
N PHE A 189 14.22 -2.07 -12.65
CA PHE A 189 13.97 -1.73 -11.24
C PHE A 189 15.21 -1.80 -10.34
N GLY A 190 16.42 -1.94 -10.91
CA GLY A 190 17.67 -1.96 -10.14
C GLY A 190 17.78 -3.15 -9.17
N LEU A 191 17.15 -4.27 -9.52
CA LEU A 191 17.14 -5.50 -8.74
C LEU A 191 18.35 -6.38 -9.10
N GLY A 192 18.73 -7.27 -8.18
CA GLY A 192 19.57 -8.42 -8.53
C GLY A 192 18.90 -9.36 -9.53
N PRO A 193 19.56 -10.43 -9.99
CA PRO A 193 18.95 -11.42 -10.88
C PRO A 193 17.68 -11.99 -10.26
N TRP A 194 16.53 -11.67 -10.84
CA TRP A 194 15.24 -12.17 -10.40
C TRP A 194 14.30 -12.29 -11.60
N GLN A 195 13.49 -13.33 -11.61
CA GLN A 195 12.40 -13.55 -12.56
C GLN A 195 11.32 -14.41 -11.88
N PRO A 196 10.06 -14.35 -12.31
CA PRO A 196 9.04 -15.27 -11.82
C PRO A 196 9.39 -16.70 -12.18
N ILE A 197 9.04 -17.64 -11.30
CA ILE A 197 9.28 -19.08 -11.55
C ILE A 197 8.36 -19.67 -12.62
N ALA A 198 7.21 -19.00 -12.87
CA ALA A 198 6.30 -19.35 -13.94
C ALA A 198 5.54 -18.12 -14.45
N VAL A 199 5.09 -18.21 -15.69
CA VAL A 199 4.15 -17.27 -16.33
C VAL A 199 2.96 -18.11 -16.80
N ILE A 200 1.75 -17.71 -16.39
CA ILE A 200 0.52 -18.44 -16.73
C ILE A 200 -0.52 -17.49 -17.34
N ALA A 201 -1.35 -18.01 -18.23
CA ALA A 201 -2.35 -17.19 -18.93
C ALA A 201 -3.49 -16.73 -18.01
N ALA A 202 -3.91 -17.58 -17.07
CA ALA A 202 -4.97 -17.32 -16.07
C ALA A 202 -4.82 -18.26 -14.87
N LEU A 203 -5.47 -17.90 -13.76
CA LEU A 203 -5.67 -18.78 -12.59
C LEU A 203 -6.84 -19.74 -12.82
#